data_a0b2b61bba528bf07d476e16fbd33a89
#
_entry.id   a0b2b61bba528bf07d476e16fbd33a89
#
_cell.length_a   1.000
_cell.length_b   1.000
_cell.length_c   1.000
_cell.angle_alpha   90.00
_cell.angle_beta   90.00
_cell.angle_gamma   90.00
#
_symmetry.space_group_name_H-M   'P 1'
#
loop_
_entity.id
_entity.type
_entity.pdbx_description
1 polymer ?
#
loop_
_entity_poly.entity_id
_entity_poly.type
_entity_poly.pdbx_seq_one_letter_code
_entity_poly.pdbx_strand_id
1 'polypeptide(L)'
;MEISKINNLVELFFKKLEEVDNKKPFLNTLKSEKVIYNWNDVSERILKLSSKIESLIKSGDRCLIISENSPNWLIPDISIMNAGGISVPIFTTYSADDYKYILEDCKPSLIIISNNSQLKKINKFFLKYCDKITILFCTCVHVKKSFLSVFNHLRNG
;
A
#
# COMPACT_ATOMS: atom_id res chain seq x y z
N MET A 1 -5.50 -17.85 21.57
CA MET A 1 -6.35 -17.42 20.44
C MET A 1 -6.80 -18.64 19.64
N GLU A 2 -8.09 -18.81 19.44
CA GLU A 2 -8.65 -19.90 18.64
C GLU A 2 -8.75 -19.47 17.18
N ILE A 3 -7.85 -19.94 16.33
CA ILE A 3 -7.73 -19.55 14.91
C ILE A 3 -9.00 -19.86 14.11
N SER A 4 -9.73 -20.92 14.52
CA SER A 4 -11.01 -21.33 13.90
C SER A 4 -12.12 -20.27 13.90
N LYS A 5 -11.98 -19.21 14.70
CA LYS A 5 -12.94 -18.09 14.83
C LYS A 5 -12.49 -16.82 14.14
N ILE A 6 -11.48 -16.88 13.28
CA ILE A 6 -10.93 -15.72 12.57
C ILE A 6 -11.33 -15.80 11.11
N ASN A 7 -11.99 -14.75 10.60
CA ASN A 7 -12.55 -14.75 9.25
C ASN A 7 -11.56 -14.22 8.19
N ASN A 8 -10.60 -13.36 8.59
CA ASN A 8 -9.66 -12.74 7.66
C ASN A 8 -8.40 -12.24 8.36
N LEU A 9 -7.38 -11.80 7.57
CA LEU A 9 -6.10 -11.31 8.07
C LEU A 9 -6.21 -10.02 8.90
N VAL A 10 -7.15 -9.15 8.59
CA VAL A 10 -7.35 -7.91 9.35
C VAL A 10 -7.83 -8.24 10.76
N GLU A 11 -8.82 -9.12 10.87
CA GLU A 11 -9.32 -9.59 12.17
C GLU A 11 -8.22 -10.30 12.96
N LEU A 12 -7.41 -11.13 12.31
CA LEU A 12 -6.25 -11.78 12.92
C LEU A 12 -5.27 -10.76 13.50
N PHE A 13 -4.93 -9.72 12.74
CA PHE A 13 -3.99 -8.68 13.19
C PHE A 13 -4.52 -7.95 14.43
N PHE A 14 -5.76 -7.47 14.40
CA PHE A 14 -6.32 -6.70 15.51
C PHE A 14 -6.60 -7.55 16.75
N LYS A 15 -7.05 -8.79 16.60
CA LYS A 15 -7.15 -9.73 17.74
C LYS A 15 -5.79 -10.01 18.36
N LYS A 16 -4.76 -10.17 17.52
CA LYS A 16 -3.40 -10.36 18.02
C LYS A 16 -2.86 -9.13 18.74
N LEU A 17 -3.19 -7.94 18.28
CA LEU A 17 -2.84 -6.67 18.93
C LEU A 17 -3.40 -6.58 20.36
N GLU A 18 -4.60 -7.10 20.61
CA GLU A 18 -5.21 -7.14 21.95
C GLU A 18 -4.49 -8.08 22.92
N GLU A 19 -3.84 -9.13 22.42
CA GLU A 19 -3.16 -10.15 23.23
C GLU A 19 -1.69 -9.82 23.53
N VAL A 20 -1.04 -9.01 22.72
CA VAL A 20 0.39 -8.74 22.83
C VAL A 20 0.67 -7.48 23.64
N ASP A 21 1.87 -7.40 24.22
CA ASP A 21 2.39 -6.13 24.70
C ASP A 21 2.67 -5.21 23.49
N ASN A 22 1.87 -4.16 23.35
CA ASN A 22 1.88 -3.23 22.22
C ASN A 22 3.20 -2.49 22.03
N LYS A 23 4.06 -2.47 23.04
CA LYS A 23 5.41 -1.88 22.98
C LYS A 23 6.46 -2.83 22.43
N LYS A 24 6.15 -4.13 22.29
CA LYS A 24 7.08 -5.07 21.70
C LYS A 24 7.33 -4.78 20.22
N PRO A 25 8.56 -5.01 19.73
CA PRO A 25 8.87 -4.94 18.32
C PRO A 25 7.96 -5.86 17.48
N PHE A 26 7.46 -5.34 16.35
CA PHE A 26 6.69 -6.12 15.38
C PHE A 26 7.36 -6.13 14.02
N LEU A 27 7.76 -4.97 13.49
CA LEU A 27 8.46 -4.86 12.21
C LEU A 27 9.78 -4.14 12.39
N ASN A 28 10.78 -4.54 11.59
CA ASN A 28 12.05 -3.83 11.52
C ASN A 28 12.51 -3.68 10.06
N THR A 29 13.36 -2.68 9.82
CA THR A 29 14.03 -2.53 8.54
C THR A 29 15.37 -3.27 8.59
N LEU A 30 15.77 -3.91 7.49
CA LEU A 30 17.07 -4.56 7.32
C LEU A 30 18.15 -3.62 6.77
N LYS A 31 17.86 -2.31 6.66
CA LYS A 31 18.79 -1.30 6.16
C LYS A 31 19.81 -0.91 7.23
N SER A 32 20.85 -0.17 6.82
CA SER A 32 21.92 0.34 7.69
C SER A 32 21.39 1.15 8.89
N GLU A 33 20.32 1.90 8.70
CA GLU A 33 19.57 2.51 9.78
C GLU A 33 18.41 1.60 10.15
N LYS A 34 18.55 0.89 11.27
CA LYS A 34 17.54 -0.02 11.78
C LYS A 34 16.41 0.78 12.41
N VAL A 35 15.26 0.83 11.71
CA VAL A 35 14.03 1.37 12.29
C VAL A 35 13.19 0.19 12.78
N ILE A 36 12.79 0.26 14.05
CA ILE A 36 11.93 -0.74 14.69
C ILE A 36 10.56 -0.10 14.90
N TYR A 37 9.51 -0.78 14.42
CA TYR A 37 8.13 -0.43 14.68
C TYR A 37 7.56 -1.43 15.67
N ASN A 38 6.99 -0.94 16.76
CA ASN A 38 6.24 -1.77 17.70
C ASN A 38 4.81 -2.02 17.17
N TRP A 39 4.06 -2.86 17.86
CA TRP A 39 2.68 -3.19 17.48
C TRP A 39 1.77 -1.96 17.43
N ASN A 40 1.91 -1.04 18.40
CA ASN A 40 1.13 0.20 18.42
C ASN A 40 1.45 1.10 17.24
N ASP A 41 2.75 1.31 16.91
CA ASP A 41 3.17 2.12 15.75
C ASP A 41 2.56 1.60 14.45
N VAL A 42 2.56 0.28 14.26
CA VAL A 42 2.02 -0.36 13.05
C VAL A 42 0.50 -0.23 13.01
N SER A 43 -0.20 -0.48 14.12
CA SER A 43 -1.67 -0.37 14.18
C SER A 43 -2.15 1.05 13.89
N GLU A 44 -1.51 2.07 14.47
CA GLU A 44 -1.85 3.47 14.19
C GLU A 44 -1.65 3.83 12.71
N ARG A 45 -0.56 3.36 12.10
CA ARG A 45 -0.29 3.59 10.69
C ARG A 45 -1.31 2.90 9.80
N ILE A 46 -1.68 1.66 10.12
CA ILE A 46 -2.73 0.93 9.41
C ILE A 46 -4.05 1.70 9.47
N LEU A 47 -4.50 2.11 10.64
CA LEU A 47 -5.77 2.83 10.82
C LEU A 47 -5.78 4.17 10.06
N LYS A 48 -4.71 4.96 10.18
CA LYS A 48 -4.58 6.23 9.47
C LYS A 48 -4.61 6.04 7.94
N LEU A 49 -3.87 5.04 7.43
CA LEU A 49 -3.82 4.77 6.00
C LEU A 49 -5.14 4.17 5.50
N SER A 50 -5.78 3.29 6.27
CA SER A 50 -7.10 2.72 5.93
C SER A 50 -8.15 3.80 5.76
N SER A 51 -8.25 4.74 6.71
CA SER A 51 -9.20 5.86 6.61
C SER A 51 -8.97 6.71 5.36
N LYS A 52 -7.70 6.90 4.97
CA LYS A 52 -7.38 7.60 3.73
C LYS A 52 -7.78 6.79 2.49
N ILE A 53 -7.47 5.48 2.47
CA ILE A 53 -7.81 4.59 1.35
C ILE A 53 -9.33 4.51 1.18
N GLU A 54 -10.09 4.37 2.27
CA GLU A 54 -11.56 4.32 2.27
C GLU A 54 -12.18 5.54 1.58
N SER A 55 -11.56 6.72 1.71
CA SER A 55 -12.00 7.93 1.00
C SER A 55 -11.70 7.94 -0.52
N LEU A 56 -10.92 6.98 -1.02
CA LEU A 56 -10.41 6.93 -2.39
C LEU A 56 -10.96 5.76 -3.20
N ILE A 57 -11.48 4.72 -2.54
CA ILE A 57 -11.94 3.48 -3.18
C ILE A 57 -13.36 3.14 -2.73
N LYS A 58 -13.96 2.19 -3.44
CA LYS A 58 -15.19 1.50 -3.02
C LYS A 58 -14.84 0.11 -2.51
N SER A 59 -15.71 -0.46 -1.67
CA SER A 59 -15.57 -1.84 -1.23
C SER A 59 -15.48 -2.80 -2.43
N GLY A 60 -14.50 -3.70 -2.40
CA GLY A 60 -14.19 -4.62 -3.48
C GLY A 60 -13.31 -4.07 -4.60
N ASP A 61 -12.93 -2.78 -4.56
CA ASP A 61 -11.99 -2.22 -5.53
C ASP A 61 -10.60 -2.86 -5.37
N ARG A 62 -9.95 -3.13 -6.51
CA ARG A 62 -8.59 -3.67 -6.54
C ARG A 62 -7.58 -2.55 -6.37
N CYS A 63 -6.61 -2.79 -5.47
CA CYS A 63 -5.55 -1.85 -5.12
C CYS A 63 -4.21 -2.53 -5.31
N LEU A 64 -3.38 -2.04 -6.24
CA LEU A 64 -2.06 -2.58 -6.49
C LEU A 64 -1.04 -2.07 -5.46
N ILE A 65 -0.13 -2.95 -5.02
CA ILE A 65 1.05 -2.58 -4.24
C ILE A 65 2.30 -2.94 -5.03
N ILE A 66 3.11 -1.94 -5.36
CA ILE A 66 4.39 -2.09 -6.06
C ILE A 66 5.49 -1.58 -5.13
N SER A 67 5.97 -2.44 -4.27
CA SER A 67 6.95 -2.09 -3.24
C SER A 67 7.86 -3.28 -2.92
N GLU A 68 9.08 -2.96 -2.56
CA GLU A 68 10.03 -3.92 -1.99
C GLU A 68 9.53 -4.40 -0.61
N ASN A 69 9.95 -5.61 -0.21
CA ASN A 69 9.63 -6.17 1.11
C ASN A 69 10.18 -5.28 2.23
N SER A 70 9.27 -4.66 2.97
CA SER A 70 9.59 -3.72 4.04
C SER A 70 8.32 -3.44 4.87
N PRO A 71 8.42 -2.77 6.02
CA PRO A 71 7.23 -2.27 6.73
C PRO A 71 6.28 -1.47 5.84
N ASN A 72 6.82 -0.73 4.87
CA ASN A 72 6.03 0.04 3.90
C ASN A 72 5.29 -0.82 2.86
N TRP A 73 5.50 -2.13 2.84
CA TRP A 73 4.71 -3.09 2.07
C TRP A 73 3.57 -3.68 2.90
N LEU A 74 3.86 -4.14 4.13
CA LEU A 74 2.88 -4.81 4.98
C LEU A 74 1.78 -3.84 5.47
N ILE A 75 2.16 -2.62 5.85
CA ILE A 75 1.20 -1.62 6.35
C ILE A 75 0.14 -1.29 5.29
N PRO A 76 0.48 -0.94 4.04
CA PRO A 76 -0.50 -0.78 2.97
C PRO A 76 -1.35 -2.01 2.70
N ASP A 77 -0.77 -3.21 2.73
CA ASP A 77 -1.48 -4.45 2.46
C ASP A 77 -2.65 -4.65 3.42
N ILE A 78 -2.38 -4.58 4.73
CA ILE A 78 -3.42 -4.66 5.76
C ILE A 78 -4.38 -3.45 5.67
N SER A 79 -3.87 -2.25 5.36
CA SER A 79 -4.69 -1.05 5.27
C SER A 79 -5.70 -1.09 4.14
N ILE A 80 -5.34 -1.64 2.98
CA ILE A 80 -6.26 -1.83 1.85
C ILE A 80 -7.39 -2.78 2.25
N MET A 81 -7.04 -3.93 2.83
CA MET A 81 -8.02 -4.91 3.28
C MET A 81 -8.93 -4.34 4.39
N ASN A 82 -8.38 -3.58 5.33
CA ASN A 82 -9.14 -2.92 6.38
C ASN A 82 -10.10 -1.83 5.85
N ALA A 83 -9.74 -1.19 4.73
CA ALA A 83 -10.59 -0.24 4.02
C ALA A 83 -11.63 -0.91 3.09
N GLY A 84 -11.73 -2.24 3.10
CA GLY A 84 -12.66 -3.01 2.27
C GLY A 84 -12.20 -3.22 0.82
N GLY A 85 -10.96 -2.87 0.48
CA GLY A 85 -10.36 -3.12 -0.83
C GLY A 85 -9.77 -4.52 -0.96
N ILE A 86 -9.47 -4.90 -2.20
CA ILE A 86 -8.74 -6.13 -2.54
C ILE A 86 -7.27 -5.76 -2.78
N SER A 87 -6.38 -6.25 -1.92
CA SER A 87 -4.94 -6.03 -2.08
C SER A 87 -4.37 -6.95 -3.16
N VAL A 88 -3.62 -6.35 -4.10
CA VAL A 88 -2.97 -7.05 -5.22
C VAL A 88 -1.48 -6.68 -5.22
N PRO A 89 -0.63 -7.41 -4.47
CA PRO A 89 0.80 -7.20 -4.46
C PRO A 89 1.45 -7.61 -5.77
N ILE A 90 2.40 -6.80 -6.25
CA ILE A 90 3.12 -7.03 -7.50
C ILE A 90 4.63 -6.94 -7.26
N PHE A 91 5.40 -7.81 -7.90
CA PHE A 91 6.86 -7.79 -7.80
C PHE A 91 7.46 -6.55 -8.48
N THR A 92 8.39 -5.89 -7.79
CA THR A 92 9.12 -4.73 -8.32
C THR A 92 10.07 -5.09 -9.47
N THR A 93 10.35 -6.37 -9.67
CA THR A 93 11.22 -6.89 -10.75
C THR A 93 10.51 -7.07 -12.08
N TYR A 94 9.19 -6.98 -12.10
CA TYR A 94 8.42 -7.10 -13.33
C TYR A 94 8.81 -6.05 -14.39
N SER A 95 8.72 -6.44 -15.67
CA SER A 95 8.93 -5.57 -16.81
C SER A 95 7.78 -4.56 -16.98
N ALA A 96 7.98 -3.58 -17.85
CA ALA A 96 6.92 -2.63 -18.17
C ALA A 96 5.70 -3.31 -18.84
N ASP A 97 5.94 -4.35 -19.66
CA ASP A 97 4.87 -5.08 -20.35
C ASP A 97 4.06 -5.94 -19.36
N ASP A 98 4.71 -6.54 -18.35
CA ASP A 98 4.01 -7.23 -17.27
C ASP A 98 3.10 -6.27 -16.49
N TYR A 99 3.59 -5.07 -16.16
CA TYR A 99 2.77 -4.05 -15.51
C TYR A 99 1.58 -3.61 -16.36
N LYS A 100 1.79 -3.45 -17.68
CA LYS A 100 0.70 -3.16 -18.61
C LYS A 100 -0.38 -4.22 -18.55
N TYR A 101 0.01 -5.50 -18.68
CA TYR A 101 -0.92 -6.63 -18.61
C TYR A 101 -1.72 -6.62 -17.31
N ILE A 102 -1.04 -6.47 -16.17
CA ILE A 102 -1.69 -6.45 -14.84
C ILE A 102 -2.65 -5.26 -14.70
N LEU A 103 -2.28 -4.07 -15.18
CA LEU A 103 -3.15 -2.89 -15.15
C LEU A 103 -4.41 -3.10 -16.00
N GLU A 104 -4.29 -3.73 -17.17
CA GLU A 104 -5.40 -4.02 -18.08
C GLU A 104 -6.34 -5.09 -17.52
N ASP A 105 -5.80 -6.11 -16.85
CA ASP A 105 -6.56 -7.20 -16.24
C ASP A 105 -7.22 -6.76 -14.92
N CYS A 106 -6.45 -6.22 -14.00
CA CYS A 106 -6.94 -5.83 -12.66
C CYS A 106 -7.83 -4.59 -12.68
N LYS A 107 -7.58 -3.63 -13.58
CA LYS A 107 -8.28 -2.32 -13.61
C LYS A 107 -8.35 -1.67 -12.23
N PRO A 108 -7.21 -1.41 -11.57
CA PRO A 108 -7.18 -0.96 -10.19
C PRO A 108 -7.73 0.46 -10.03
N SER A 109 -8.36 0.74 -8.89
CA SER A 109 -8.77 2.09 -8.50
C SER A 109 -7.64 2.85 -7.77
N LEU A 110 -6.72 2.10 -7.15
CA LEU A 110 -5.59 2.63 -6.38
C LEU A 110 -4.30 1.88 -6.70
N ILE A 111 -3.19 2.60 -6.80
CA ILE A 111 -1.85 2.02 -6.88
C ILE A 111 -0.99 2.63 -5.78
N ILE A 112 -0.38 1.79 -4.95
CA ILE A 112 0.59 2.21 -3.92
C ILE A 112 1.98 1.79 -4.38
N ILE A 113 2.90 2.75 -4.47
CA ILE A 113 4.26 2.52 -4.97
C ILE A 113 5.32 2.93 -3.95
N SER A 114 6.46 2.24 -3.95
CA SER A 114 7.56 2.51 -3.01
C SER A 114 8.40 3.72 -3.40
N ASN A 115 8.61 3.98 -4.70
CA ASN A 115 9.54 4.99 -5.16
C ASN A 115 9.31 5.41 -6.62
N ASN A 116 10.04 6.45 -7.04
CA ASN A 116 9.96 7.01 -8.39
C ASN A 116 10.42 6.04 -9.50
N SER A 117 11.28 5.06 -9.20
CA SER A 117 11.70 4.07 -10.19
C SER A 117 10.53 3.19 -10.60
N GLN A 118 9.70 2.76 -9.64
CA GLN A 118 8.49 1.99 -9.92
C GLN A 118 7.45 2.84 -10.64
N LEU A 119 7.32 4.13 -10.27
CA LEU A 119 6.43 5.05 -10.98
C LEU A 119 6.81 5.19 -12.47
N LYS A 120 8.11 5.32 -12.79
CA LYS A 120 8.58 5.42 -14.18
C LYS A 120 8.21 4.21 -15.03
N LYS A 121 8.19 3.01 -14.47
CA LYS A 121 7.81 1.79 -15.19
C LYS A 121 6.34 1.81 -15.63
N ILE A 122 5.45 2.28 -14.76
CA ILE A 122 4.01 2.33 -15.06
C ILE A 122 3.61 3.59 -15.84
N ASN A 123 4.40 4.66 -15.78
CA ASN A 123 4.05 5.97 -16.35
C ASN A 123 3.77 5.92 -17.86
N LYS A 124 4.49 5.06 -18.61
CA LYS A 124 4.29 4.90 -20.05
C LYS A 124 2.87 4.45 -20.43
N PHE A 125 2.22 3.71 -19.54
CA PHE A 125 0.88 3.18 -19.76
C PHE A 125 -0.19 3.97 -18.99
N PHE A 126 0.24 4.71 -17.98
CA PHE A 126 -0.63 5.40 -17.05
C PHE A 126 -1.47 6.49 -17.72
N LEU A 127 -0.92 7.20 -18.71
CA LEU A 127 -1.62 8.25 -19.46
C LEU A 127 -2.94 7.76 -20.11
N LYS A 128 -3.04 6.47 -20.39
CA LYS A 128 -4.26 5.85 -20.95
C LYS A 128 -5.35 5.61 -19.89
N TYR A 129 -4.97 5.58 -18.59
CA TYR A 129 -5.85 5.20 -17.47
C TYR A 129 -5.95 6.25 -16.37
N CYS A 130 -5.25 7.39 -16.51
CA CYS A 130 -5.01 8.36 -15.43
C CYS A 130 -6.26 9.01 -14.85
N ASP A 131 -7.37 9.07 -15.57
CA ASP A 131 -8.60 9.71 -15.08
C ASP A 131 -9.34 8.86 -14.03
N LYS A 132 -8.91 7.62 -13.81
CA LYS A 132 -9.61 6.65 -12.96
C LYS A 132 -8.75 6.04 -11.85
N ILE A 133 -7.44 6.29 -11.83
CA ILE A 133 -6.51 5.63 -10.91
C ILE A 133 -5.86 6.65 -9.99
N THR A 134 -5.93 6.42 -8.68
CA THR A 134 -5.17 7.19 -7.69
C THR A 134 -3.81 6.54 -7.43
N ILE A 135 -2.74 7.35 -7.33
CA ILE A 135 -1.41 6.85 -6.92
C ILE A 135 -1.03 7.43 -5.57
N LEU A 136 -0.57 6.56 -4.67
CA LEU A 136 0.01 6.91 -3.39
C LEU A 136 1.45 6.39 -3.30
N PHE A 137 2.32 7.12 -2.60
CA PHE A 137 3.66 6.64 -2.26
C PHE A 137 3.67 6.00 -0.88
N CYS A 138 4.25 4.80 -0.75
CA CYS A 138 4.37 4.08 0.53
C CYS A 138 5.14 4.86 1.60
N THR A 139 6.08 5.73 1.20
CA THR A 139 6.85 6.58 2.11
C THR A 139 6.00 7.68 2.74
N CYS A 140 4.82 7.90 2.22
CA CYS A 140 3.89 8.94 2.65
C CYS A 140 2.90 8.42 3.69
N VAL A 141 3.39 7.92 4.82
CA VAL A 141 2.58 7.92 6.06
C VAL A 141 2.35 9.37 6.53
N HIS A 142 3.12 10.30 6.01
CA HIS A 142 2.81 11.72 5.97
C HIS A 142 2.25 12.06 4.59
N VAL A 143 0.93 11.97 4.46
CA VAL A 143 0.20 12.39 3.26
C VAL A 143 0.49 13.87 3.00
N LYS A 144 1.54 14.14 2.23
CA LYS A 144 1.74 15.44 1.60
C LYS A 144 1.52 15.28 0.10
N LYS A 145 0.40 15.86 -0.33
CA LYS A 145 0.02 16.24 -1.68
C LYS A 145 -0.60 15.18 -2.59
N SER A 146 -1.77 15.56 -3.04
CA SER A 146 -2.56 14.98 -4.12
C SER A 146 -1.79 14.87 -5.44
N PHE A 147 -2.23 13.97 -6.26
CA PHE A 147 -1.79 13.57 -7.58
C PHE A 147 -1.40 14.72 -8.55
N LEU A 148 -2.06 15.89 -8.48
CA LEU A 148 -1.73 17.03 -9.34
C LEU A 148 -0.28 17.53 -9.20
N SER A 149 0.35 17.39 -8.04
CA SER A 149 1.71 17.87 -7.83
C SER A 149 2.79 16.95 -8.39
N VAL A 150 2.53 15.64 -8.46
CA VAL A 150 3.44 14.65 -9.06
C VAL A 150 3.40 14.77 -10.59
N PHE A 151 2.21 15.04 -11.14
CA PHE A 151 2.01 15.21 -12.58
C PHE A 151 2.69 16.47 -13.13
N ASN A 152 2.64 17.58 -12.39
CA ASN A 152 3.31 18.82 -12.79
C ASN A 152 4.84 18.72 -12.75
N HIS A 153 5.40 17.90 -11.86
CA HIS A 153 6.87 17.69 -11.80
C HIS A 153 7.38 16.80 -12.93
N LEU A 154 6.58 15.86 -13.42
CA LEU A 154 6.93 14.95 -14.53
C LEU A 154 6.71 15.58 -15.92
N ARG A 155 5.92 16.66 -16.00
CA ARG A 155 5.64 17.36 -17.25
C ARG A 155 6.68 18.46 -17.57
N ASN A 156 7.44 18.89 -16.57
CA ASN A 156 8.43 19.98 -16.66
C ASN A 156 9.88 19.50 -16.51
N GLY A 157 10.16 18.21 -16.55
CA GLY A 157 11.48 17.57 -16.58
C GLY A 157 11.58 16.60 -17.75
#